data_32e02cbe70f44192ad57517e5b7543e1
#
_entry.id   32e02cbe70f44192ad57517e5b7543e1
#
_cell.length_a   1.000
_cell.length_b   1.000
_cell.length_c   1.000
_cell.angle_alpha   90.00
_cell.angle_beta   90.00
_cell.angle_gamma   90.00
#
_symmetry.space_group_name_H-M   'P 1'
#
loop_
_entity.id
_entity.type
_entity.pdbx_description
1 polymer ?
#
loop_
_entity_poly.entity_id
_entity_poly.type
_entity_poly.pdbx_seq_one_letter_code
_entity_poly.pdbx_strand_id
1 'polypeptide(L)'
;MMFISLIVIYGIVISFLYNIVASLILIVISVVGLIFTIVMMNEISSDTNRYITDLSYRIHRGEQESLLEMPIGVMILNDDEQVEWANPYMVKYFKDENLLGRKIDDIDHDLQQLITKYAESDEFHTITWRDHKFTMLIQKEYNSVYLMDITRYANLEERYNEEQISVGQIFLDNYDEITQSMTDQEISNLSNYVTNELATWSQKYGMYLKQIDDDHFFLLAYSKSLTAIENDKFNILDTVRETTSKQNFPLTLSIGIAYGEDDLNNLADQAQSNLDLALGRGGDQVVVKSLDGTARFYGGKTNPMEKRTRVRARMISQALN
;
A
#
# COMPACT_ATOMS: atom_id res chain seq x y z
N MET A 1 8.33 60.57 -18.03
CA MET A 1 8.27 61.83 -17.26
C MET A 1 9.15 62.91 -17.88
N MET A 2 10.47 62.71 -18.02
CA MET A 2 11.41 63.72 -18.53
C MET A 2 11.03 64.30 -19.92
N PHE A 3 10.50 63.49 -20.83
CA PHE A 3 10.09 63.95 -22.18
C PHE A 3 8.85 64.83 -22.18
N ILE A 4 7.87 64.53 -21.32
CA ILE A 4 6.64 65.31 -21.17
C ILE A 4 6.94 66.66 -20.54
N SER A 5 7.82 66.74 -19.52
CA SER A 5 8.23 67.99 -18.89
C SER A 5 8.98 68.92 -19.87
N LEU A 6 9.79 68.35 -20.77
CA LEU A 6 10.49 69.11 -21.82
C LEU A 6 9.51 69.76 -22.83
N ILE A 7 8.48 69.02 -23.26
CA ILE A 7 7.43 69.51 -24.16
C ILE A 7 6.64 70.65 -23.50
N VAL A 8 6.29 70.47 -22.23
CA VAL A 8 5.55 71.46 -21.46
C VAL A 8 6.38 72.77 -21.30
N ILE A 9 7.65 72.63 -20.94
CA ILE A 9 8.57 73.81 -20.82
C ILE A 9 8.70 74.53 -22.18
N TYR A 10 8.89 73.80 -23.26
CA TYR A 10 8.98 74.35 -24.61
C TYR A 10 7.70 75.07 -25.00
N GLY A 11 6.51 74.52 -24.72
CA GLY A 11 5.22 75.12 -24.92
C GLY A 11 5.04 76.44 -24.16
N ILE A 12 5.51 76.49 -22.89
CA ILE A 12 5.47 77.70 -22.04
C ILE A 12 6.37 78.80 -22.62
N VAL A 13 7.60 78.44 -23.08
CA VAL A 13 8.55 79.39 -23.68
C VAL A 13 7.96 80.03 -24.98
N ILE A 14 7.39 79.21 -25.86
CA ILE A 14 6.74 79.72 -27.07
C ILE A 14 5.53 80.64 -26.76
N SER A 15 4.68 80.21 -25.82
CA SER A 15 3.52 80.96 -25.41
C SER A 15 3.89 82.36 -24.83
N PHE A 16 5.04 82.44 -24.11
CA PHE A 16 5.56 83.67 -23.55
C PHE A 16 5.94 84.70 -24.64
N LEU A 17 6.44 84.24 -25.79
CA LEU A 17 6.81 85.11 -26.91
C LEU A 17 5.57 85.70 -27.63
N TYR A 18 4.39 85.10 -27.57
CA TYR A 18 3.19 85.49 -28.26
C TYR A 18 2.13 86.23 -27.38
N ASN A 19 1.96 85.74 -26.13
CA ASN A 19 0.98 86.26 -25.19
C ASN A 19 1.28 85.94 -23.76
N ILE A 20 1.62 86.92 -22.93
CA ILE A 20 2.02 86.79 -21.53
C ILE A 20 0.90 86.21 -20.64
N VAL A 21 -0.37 86.55 -20.93
CA VAL A 21 -1.52 86.04 -20.16
C VAL A 21 -1.70 84.53 -20.39
N ALA A 22 -1.58 84.14 -21.67
CA ALA A 22 -1.69 82.68 -22.00
C ALA A 22 -0.58 81.84 -21.37
N SER A 23 0.66 82.38 -21.30
CA SER A 23 1.79 81.64 -20.65
C SER A 23 1.58 81.51 -19.15
N LEU A 24 1.01 82.53 -18.46
CA LEU A 24 0.71 82.41 -17.00
C LEU A 24 -0.37 81.36 -16.73
N ILE A 25 -1.40 81.29 -17.57
CA ILE A 25 -2.43 80.20 -17.43
C ILE A 25 -1.82 78.84 -17.64
N LEU A 26 -0.93 78.64 -18.61
CA LEU A 26 -0.29 77.40 -18.93
C LEU A 26 0.68 76.92 -17.79
N ILE A 27 1.37 77.89 -17.14
CA ILE A 27 2.19 77.60 -15.98
C ILE A 27 1.35 77.08 -14.77
N VAL A 28 0.20 77.76 -14.53
CA VAL A 28 -0.72 77.37 -13.46
C VAL A 28 -1.25 75.94 -13.68
N ILE A 29 -1.72 75.68 -14.92
CA ILE A 29 -2.20 74.32 -15.29
C ILE A 29 -1.08 73.26 -15.10
N SER A 30 0.13 73.59 -15.53
CA SER A 30 1.28 72.67 -15.39
C SER A 30 1.63 72.38 -13.94
N VAL A 31 1.62 73.38 -13.06
CA VAL A 31 1.86 73.27 -11.62
C VAL A 31 0.76 72.42 -10.97
N VAL A 32 -0.51 72.67 -11.28
CA VAL A 32 -1.63 71.90 -10.75
C VAL A 32 -1.54 70.41 -11.25
N GLY A 33 -1.22 70.18 -12.52
CA GLY A 33 -1.01 68.84 -13.06
C GLY A 33 0.13 68.12 -12.40
N LEU A 34 1.23 68.82 -12.10
CA LEU A 34 2.39 68.23 -11.41
C LEU A 34 2.08 67.84 -9.95
N ILE A 35 1.38 68.71 -9.23
CA ILE A 35 0.89 68.40 -7.87
C ILE A 35 -0.04 67.21 -7.87
N PHE A 36 -0.99 67.19 -8.80
CA PHE A 36 -1.93 66.07 -8.95
C PHE A 36 -1.18 64.73 -9.22
N THR A 37 -0.19 64.77 -10.13
CA THR A 37 0.61 63.60 -10.46
C THR A 37 1.42 63.09 -9.25
N ILE A 38 2.00 64.00 -8.46
CA ILE A 38 2.76 63.63 -7.24
C ILE A 38 1.83 63.00 -6.20
N VAL A 39 0.65 63.61 -5.96
CA VAL A 39 -0.32 63.06 -5.01
C VAL A 39 -0.78 61.67 -5.43
N MET A 40 -1.16 61.50 -6.70
CA MET A 40 -1.61 60.24 -7.25
C MET A 40 -0.50 59.15 -7.21
N MET A 41 0.75 59.53 -7.51
CA MET A 41 1.90 58.62 -7.42
C MET A 41 2.17 58.18 -5.98
N ASN A 42 2.05 59.07 -5.00
CA ASN A 42 2.21 58.75 -3.57
C ASN A 42 1.07 57.83 -3.10
N GLU A 43 -0.16 58.07 -3.54
CA GLU A 43 -1.32 57.22 -3.20
C GLU A 43 -1.14 55.80 -3.77
N ILE A 44 -0.81 55.66 -5.06
CA ILE A 44 -0.53 54.37 -5.70
C ILE A 44 0.66 53.67 -5.03
N SER A 45 1.74 54.37 -4.71
CA SER A 45 2.91 53.82 -4.04
C SER A 45 2.57 53.30 -2.63
N SER A 46 1.76 54.06 -1.88
CA SER A 46 1.32 53.70 -0.53
C SER A 46 0.45 52.43 -0.57
N ASP A 47 -0.52 52.37 -1.49
CA ASP A 47 -1.39 51.20 -1.64
C ASP A 47 -0.63 49.98 -2.10
N THR A 48 0.30 50.13 -3.02
CA THR A 48 1.17 49.03 -3.48
C THR A 48 2.03 48.50 -2.34
N ASN A 49 2.66 49.38 -1.54
CA ASN A 49 3.48 48.99 -0.40
C ASN A 49 2.64 48.30 0.69
N ARG A 50 1.44 48.78 0.96
CA ARG A 50 0.50 48.12 1.90
C ARG A 50 0.14 46.73 1.39
N TYR A 51 -0.19 46.58 0.12
CA TYR A 51 -0.52 45.28 -0.46
C TYR A 51 0.65 44.29 -0.38
N ILE A 52 1.87 44.73 -0.74
CA ILE A 52 3.08 43.89 -0.66
C ILE A 52 3.34 43.47 0.78
N THR A 53 3.21 44.39 1.74
CA THR A 53 3.43 44.10 3.16
C THR A 53 2.39 43.10 3.70
N ASP A 54 1.10 43.31 3.38
CA ASP A 54 0.03 42.41 3.78
C ASP A 54 0.21 41.00 3.15
N LEU A 55 0.56 40.97 1.86
CA LEU A 55 0.82 39.72 1.16
C LEU A 55 2.04 38.97 1.77
N SER A 56 3.14 39.67 2.04
CA SER A 56 4.32 39.08 2.68
C SER A 56 4.00 38.56 4.08
N TYR A 57 3.23 39.31 4.86
CA TYR A 57 2.78 38.88 6.18
C TYR A 57 1.91 37.60 6.10
N ARG A 58 0.96 37.57 5.17
CA ARG A 58 0.06 36.40 4.96
C ARG A 58 0.82 35.19 4.47
N ILE A 59 1.81 35.34 3.59
CA ILE A 59 2.68 34.25 3.14
C ILE A 59 3.50 33.71 4.32
N HIS A 60 4.20 34.57 5.06
CA HIS A 60 5.01 34.15 6.22
C HIS A 60 4.19 33.47 7.31
N ARG A 61 2.99 33.99 7.58
CA ARG A 61 2.07 33.38 8.53
C ARG A 61 1.58 32.02 8.04
N GLY A 62 1.22 31.91 6.75
CA GLY A 62 0.79 30.66 6.13
C GLY A 62 1.89 29.59 6.15
N GLU A 63 3.15 29.96 5.89
CA GLU A 63 4.31 29.08 6.00
C GLU A 63 4.48 28.57 7.43
N GLN A 64 4.42 29.44 8.42
CA GLN A 64 4.57 29.06 9.83
C GLN A 64 3.41 28.18 10.32
N GLU A 65 2.16 28.57 10.05
CA GLU A 65 0.98 27.78 10.43
C GLU A 65 0.97 26.42 9.73
N SER A 66 1.37 26.36 8.46
CA SER A 66 1.45 25.08 7.72
C SER A 66 2.46 24.11 8.31
N LEU A 67 3.63 24.58 8.73
CA LEU A 67 4.65 23.75 9.39
C LEU A 67 4.18 23.23 10.75
N LEU A 68 3.41 24.03 11.49
CA LEU A 68 2.91 23.68 12.81
C LEU A 68 1.74 22.68 12.75
N GLU A 69 0.87 22.79 11.75
CA GLU A 69 -0.33 21.97 11.61
C GLU A 69 -0.15 20.76 10.68
N MET A 70 1.00 20.67 9.99
CA MET A 70 1.30 19.59 9.07
C MET A 70 1.26 18.23 9.79
N PRO A 71 0.55 17.22 9.25
CA PRO A 71 0.47 15.87 9.84
C PRO A 71 1.73 15.04 9.56
N ILE A 72 2.88 15.68 9.58
CA ILE A 72 4.21 15.09 9.44
C ILE A 72 5.05 15.59 10.60
N GLY A 73 5.68 14.68 11.34
CA GLY A 73 6.65 15.02 12.37
C GLY A 73 7.92 15.55 11.72
N VAL A 74 8.32 16.74 12.13
CA VAL A 74 9.58 17.35 11.70
C VAL A 74 10.41 17.65 12.93
N MET A 75 11.67 17.24 12.92
CA MET A 75 12.66 17.49 13.95
C MET A 75 13.96 17.97 13.30
N ILE A 76 14.57 19.00 13.86
CA ILE A 76 15.88 19.52 13.44
C ILE A 76 16.86 19.25 14.58
N LEU A 77 18.00 18.66 14.23
CA LEU A 77 19.09 18.36 15.15
C LEU A 77 20.28 19.29 14.88
N ASN A 78 21.06 19.59 15.91
CA ASN A 78 22.35 20.24 15.73
C ASN A 78 23.45 19.18 15.46
N ASP A 79 24.68 19.66 15.25
CA ASP A 79 25.85 18.80 15.00
C ASP A 79 26.21 17.88 16.19
N ASP A 80 25.73 18.19 17.40
CA ASP A 80 25.89 17.38 18.62
C ASP A 80 24.73 16.41 18.84
N GLU A 81 23.84 16.24 17.85
CA GLU A 81 22.62 15.41 17.89
C GLU A 81 21.60 15.85 18.95
N GLN A 82 21.60 17.14 19.30
CA GLN A 82 20.60 17.72 20.20
C GLN A 82 19.44 18.29 19.39
N VAL A 83 18.23 18.17 19.92
CA VAL A 83 17.01 18.70 19.30
C VAL A 83 17.02 20.23 19.36
N GLU A 84 17.17 20.89 18.22
CA GLU A 84 17.03 22.34 18.10
C GLU A 84 15.58 22.77 17.94
N TRP A 85 14.80 21.98 17.20
CA TRP A 85 13.40 22.27 16.95
C TRP A 85 12.62 21.00 16.62
N ALA A 86 11.36 20.97 17.01
CA ALA A 86 10.40 19.96 16.59
C ALA A 86 9.00 20.58 16.49
N ASN A 87 8.24 20.20 15.48
CA ASN A 87 6.87 20.67 15.34
C ASN A 87 5.92 19.96 16.35
N PRO A 88 4.73 20.52 16.62
CA PRO A 88 3.77 19.94 17.57
C PRO A 88 3.37 18.49 17.22
N TYR A 89 3.33 18.16 15.92
CA TYR A 89 3.04 16.79 15.49
C TYR A 89 4.12 15.80 15.94
N MET A 90 5.39 16.17 15.86
CA MET A 90 6.51 15.35 16.34
C MET A 90 6.48 15.21 17.86
N VAL A 91 6.27 16.31 18.56
CA VAL A 91 6.28 16.38 20.06
C VAL A 91 5.23 15.44 20.67
N LYS A 92 4.07 15.25 20.04
CA LYS A 92 3.00 14.39 20.58
C LYS A 92 3.44 12.94 20.84
N TYR A 93 4.46 12.45 20.12
CA TYR A 93 4.99 11.09 20.31
C TYR A 93 5.92 10.96 21.52
N PHE A 94 6.34 12.07 22.15
CA PHE A 94 7.27 12.09 23.28
C PHE A 94 6.60 12.34 24.66
N LYS A 95 5.27 12.25 24.75
CA LYS A 95 4.50 12.32 26.00
C LYS A 95 4.86 13.55 26.88
N ASP A 96 4.80 14.73 26.28
CA ASP A 96 5.07 16.02 26.95
C ASP A 96 6.50 16.21 27.51
N GLU A 97 7.47 15.43 27.07
CA GLU A 97 8.86 15.69 27.40
C GLU A 97 9.37 16.96 26.71
N ASN A 98 10.14 17.78 27.47
CA ASN A 98 10.85 18.90 26.87
C ASN A 98 12.01 18.36 26.01
N LEU A 99 11.87 18.42 24.68
CA LEU A 99 12.86 17.90 23.74
C LEU A 99 14.02 18.85 23.50
N LEU A 100 13.80 20.18 23.58
CA LEU A 100 14.74 21.19 23.14
C LEU A 100 16.03 21.14 23.94
N GLY A 101 17.16 21.15 23.24
CA GLY A 101 18.51 21.15 23.81
C GLY A 101 18.97 19.81 24.37
N ARG A 102 18.16 18.76 24.31
CA ARG A 102 18.55 17.42 24.77
C ARG A 102 19.03 16.57 23.59
N LYS A 103 19.95 15.65 23.84
CA LYS A 103 20.37 14.67 22.85
C LYS A 103 19.24 13.69 22.58
N ILE A 104 19.08 13.31 21.30
CA ILE A 104 18.04 12.37 20.92
C ILE A 104 18.24 11.00 21.57
N ASP A 105 19.47 10.57 21.78
CA ASP A 105 19.81 9.31 22.47
C ASP A 105 19.34 9.28 23.93
N ASP A 106 19.39 10.42 24.62
CA ASP A 106 18.90 10.57 26.01
C ASP A 106 17.37 10.62 26.10
N ILE A 107 16.69 10.93 24.99
CA ILE A 107 15.22 11.03 24.90
C ILE A 107 14.64 9.69 24.44
N ASP A 108 15.22 9.13 23.38
CA ASP A 108 14.74 7.91 22.75
C ASP A 108 15.87 7.19 21.97
N HIS A 109 16.43 6.19 22.61
CA HIS A 109 17.55 5.42 22.05
C HIS A 109 17.16 4.68 20.76
N ASP A 110 15.91 4.15 20.66
CA ASP A 110 15.46 3.43 19.50
C ASP A 110 15.36 4.35 18.28
N LEU A 111 14.83 5.56 18.47
CA LEU A 111 14.78 6.57 17.41
C LEU A 111 16.18 6.99 16.98
N GLN A 112 17.12 7.18 17.93
CA GLN A 112 18.51 7.50 17.62
C GLN A 112 19.18 6.42 16.76
N GLN A 113 18.97 5.14 17.09
CA GLN A 113 19.49 4.05 16.27
C GLN A 113 18.92 4.06 14.86
N LEU A 114 17.62 4.34 14.69
CA LEU A 114 16.99 4.46 13.39
C LEU A 114 17.55 5.64 12.59
N ILE A 115 17.74 6.78 13.22
CA ILE A 115 18.34 7.96 12.59
C ILE A 115 19.75 7.64 12.11
N THR A 116 20.59 7.06 12.96
CA THR A 116 21.97 6.68 12.61
C THR A 116 22.01 5.66 11.47
N LYS A 117 21.12 4.67 11.51
CA LYS A 117 21.05 3.62 10.48
C LYS A 117 20.76 4.17 9.08
N TYR A 118 19.92 5.20 8.98
CA TYR A 118 19.45 5.75 7.71
C TYR A 118 20.02 7.15 7.40
N ALA A 119 20.98 7.65 8.19
CA ALA A 119 21.55 9.00 8.08
C ALA A 119 22.22 9.30 6.71
N GLU A 120 22.71 8.29 6.01
CA GLU A 120 23.37 8.43 4.70
C GLU A 120 22.41 8.18 3.52
N SER A 121 21.12 8.01 3.79
CA SER A 121 20.12 7.72 2.75
C SER A 121 19.14 8.87 2.60
N ASP A 122 19.07 9.44 1.39
CA ASP A 122 18.05 10.45 1.02
C ASP A 122 16.72 9.84 0.55
N GLU A 123 16.50 8.55 0.82
CA GLU A 123 15.29 7.83 0.43
C GLU A 123 14.30 7.71 1.61
N PHE A 124 13.05 7.45 1.26
CA PHE A 124 12.02 7.15 2.25
C PHE A 124 12.16 5.72 2.77
N HIS A 125 12.21 5.57 4.09
CA HIS A 125 12.29 4.27 4.76
C HIS A 125 11.07 4.01 5.62
N THR A 126 10.45 2.84 5.45
CA THR A 126 9.41 2.38 6.38
C THR A 126 10.08 1.81 7.63
N ILE A 127 9.73 2.39 8.77
CA ILE A 127 10.25 2.00 10.08
C ILE A 127 9.11 1.69 11.05
N THR A 128 9.41 0.91 12.08
CA THR A 128 8.53 0.74 13.24
C THR A 128 9.19 1.39 14.45
N TRP A 129 8.47 2.31 15.09
CA TRP A 129 8.90 3.00 16.29
C TRP A 129 7.71 3.21 17.22
N ARG A 130 7.86 2.87 18.51
CA ARG A 130 6.81 2.98 19.55
C ARG A 130 5.44 2.41 19.12
N ASP A 131 5.43 1.18 18.60
CA ASP A 131 4.22 0.48 18.12
C ASP A 131 3.48 1.16 16.94
N HIS A 132 4.11 2.16 16.32
CA HIS A 132 3.61 2.82 15.12
C HIS A 132 4.51 2.52 13.91
N LYS A 133 3.92 2.46 12.73
CA LYS A 133 4.65 2.38 11.46
C LYS A 133 4.78 3.80 10.88
N PHE A 134 6.01 4.20 10.59
CA PHE A 134 6.31 5.52 9.99
C PHE A 134 7.02 5.36 8.66
N THR A 135 6.78 6.33 7.78
CA THR A 135 7.72 6.63 6.70
C THR A 135 8.67 7.71 7.22
N MET A 136 9.97 7.39 7.25
CA MET A 136 11.04 8.28 7.70
C MET A 136 11.87 8.75 6.52
N LEU A 137 12.20 10.05 6.51
CA LEU A 137 13.18 10.67 5.61
C LEU A 137 14.17 11.47 6.45
N ILE A 138 15.44 11.36 6.16
CA ILE A 138 16.49 12.17 6.78
C ILE A 138 17.14 13.03 5.70
N GLN A 139 17.17 14.33 5.91
CA GLN A 139 17.90 15.28 5.06
C GLN A 139 19.16 15.72 5.80
N LYS A 140 20.28 15.11 5.45
CA LYS A 140 21.57 15.37 6.10
C LYS A 140 22.03 16.82 5.96
N GLU A 141 21.77 17.44 4.81
CA GLU A 141 22.17 18.85 4.55
C GLU A 141 21.54 19.82 5.58
N TYR A 142 20.36 19.51 6.09
CA TYR A 142 19.62 20.34 7.05
C TYR A 142 19.52 19.73 8.44
N ASN A 143 20.20 18.61 8.69
CA ASN A 143 20.07 17.81 9.92
C ASN A 143 18.61 17.58 10.34
N SER A 144 17.75 17.35 9.34
CA SER A 144 16.30 17.28 9.54
C SER A 144 15.78 15.85 9.42
N VAL A 145 14.92 15.46 10.35
CA VAL A 145 14.24 14.17 10.40
C VAL A 145 12.74 14.38 10.19
N TYR A 146 12.19 13.71 9.20
CA TYR A 146 10.77 13.73 8.88
C TYR A 146 10.16 12.37 9.18
N LEU A 147 9.02 12.35 9.90
CA LEU A 147 8.26 11.15 10.25
C LEU A 147 6.80 11.32 9.86
N MET A 148 6.31 10.51 8.94
CA MET A 148 4.89 10.43 8.60
C MET A 148 4.30 9.14 9.16
N ASP A 149 3.31 9.24 10.04
CA ASP A 149 2.61 8.09 10.59
C ASP A 149 1.75 7.42 9.51
N ILE A 150 2.15 6.22 9.12
CA ILE A 150 1.47 5.38 8.15
C ILE A 150 0.81 4.15 8.79
N THR A 151 0.70 4.12 10.13
CA THR A 151 0.20 2.95 10.87
C THR A 151 -1.16 2.48 10.35
N ARG A 152 -2.07 3.42 10.15
CA ARG A 152 -3.41 3.11 9.62
C ARG A 152 -3.34 2.53 8.21
N TYR A 153 -2.52 3.11 7.34
CA TYR A 153 -2.35 2.64 5.96
C TYR A 153 -1.72 1.26 5.94
N ALA A 154 -0.63 1.06 6.66
CA ALA A 154 0.07 -0.21 6.73
C ALA A 154 -0.81 -1.34 7.31
N ASN A 155 -1.64 -1.04 8.33
CA ASN A 155 -2.58 -2.01 8.89
C ASN A 155 -3.72 -2.33 7.91
N LEU A 156 -4.17 -1.35 7.10
CA LEU A 156 -5.16 -1.59 6.05
C LEU A 156 -4.58 -2.46 4.94
N GLU A 157 -3.36 -2.19 4.51
CA GLU A 157 -2.64 -2.98 3.51
C GLU A 157 -2.41 -4.42 3.98
N GLU A 158 -1.99 -4.61 5.23
CA GLU A 158 -1.81 -5.93 5.84
C GLU A 158 -3.14 -6.70 5.88
N ARG A 159 -4.22 -6.05 6.35
CA ARG A 159 -5.55 -6.65 6.35
C ARG A 159 -6.04 -6.96 4.95
N TYR A 160 -5.84 -6.07 3.99
CA TYR A 160 -6.21 -6.31 2.60
C TYR A 160 -5.52 -7.57 2.06
N ASN A 161 -4.22 -7.71 2.31
CA ASN A 161 -3.45 -8.87 1.87
C ASN A 161 -3.88 -10.17 2.60
N GLU A 162 -4.22 -10.09 3.89
CA GLU A 162 -4.70 -11.22 4.68
C GLU A 162 -6.11 -11.67 4.29
N GLU A 163 -6.97 -10.72 3.92
CA GLU A 163 -8.40 -10.93 3.61
C GLU A 163 -8.64 -11.19 2.10
N GLN A 164 -7.61 -11.21 1.26
CA GLN A 164 -7.74 -11.66 -0.12
C GLN A 164 -8.26 -13.09 -0.19
N ILE A 165 -9.14 -13.34 -1.17
CA ILE A 165 -9.75 -14.65 -1.35
C ILE A 165 -8.79 -15.58 -2.10
N SER A 166 -8.73 -16.83 -1.65
CA SER A 166 -8.10 -17.95 -2.32
C SER A 166 -9.18 -18.98 -2.67
N VAL A 167 -9.15 -19.51 -3.87
CA VAL A 167 -10.06 -20.54 -4.37
C VAL A 167 -9.30 -21.85 -4.47
N GLY A 168 -9.91 -22.92 -4.01
CA GLY A 168 -9.35 -24.28 -4.12
C GLY A 168 -10.34 -25.27 -4.71
N GLN A 169 -9.80 -26.22 -5.44
CA GLN A 169 -10.48 -27.41 -5.93
C GLN A 169 -9.80 -28.63 -5.31
N ILE A 170 -10.59 -29.55 -4.74
CA ILE A 170 -10.11 -30.78 -4.12
C ILE A 170 -10.73 -31.95 -4.88
N PHE A 171 -9.91 -32.94 -5.21
CA PHE A 171 -10.33 -34.12 -5.93
C PHE A 171 -9.84 -35.41 -5.20
N LEU A 172 -10.70 -36.42 -5.14
CA LEU A 172 -10.38 -37.73 -4.62
C LEU A 172 -9.84 -38.61 -5.75
N ASP A 173 -8.53 -38.76 -5.84
CA ASP A 173 -7.83 -39.25 -7.05
C ASP A 173 -8.28 -40.60 -7.58
N ASN A 174 -8.61 -41.54 -6.69
CA ASN A 174 -8.92 -42.94 -7.00
C ASN A 174 -10.29 -43.40 -6.46
N TYR A 175 -11.20 -42.44 -6.23
CA TYR A 175 -12.52 -42.69 -5.67
C TYR A 175 -13.33 -43.68 -6.47
N ASP A 176 -13.49 -43.46 -7.78
CA ASP A 176 -14.24 -44.35 -8.69
C ASP A 176 -13.68 -45.79 -8.71
N GLU A 177 -12.34 -45.89 -8.63
CA GLU A 177 -11.66 -47.20 -8.68
C GLU A 177 -11.89 -48.02 -7.42
N ILE A 178 -11.85 -47.37 -6.29
CA ILE A 178 -12.07 -47.97 -4.99
C ILE A 178 -13.54 -48.38 -4.82
N THR A 179 -14.46 -47.50 -5.18
CA THR A 179 -15.91 -47.69 -4.98
C THR A 179 -16.51 -48.76 -5.89
N GLN A 180 -15.91 -49.06 -7.04
CA GLN A 180 -16.38 -50.15 -7.92
C GLN A 180 -16.43 -51.54 -7.26
N SER A 181 -15.59 -51.74 -6.22
CA SER A 181 -15.52 -53.04 -5.48
C SER A 181 -16.27 -53.03 -4.18
N MET A 182 -16.88 -51.89 -3.79
CA MET A 182 -17.55 -51.67 -2.53
C MET A 182 -19.05 -51.90 -2.58
N THR A 183 -19.64 -52.24 -1.44
CA THR A 183 -21.08 -52.18 -1.23
C THR A 183 -21.53 -50.76 -0.98
N ASP A 184 -22.79 -50.44 -1.21
CA ASP A 184 -23.37 -49.07 -0.96
C ASP A 184 -23.12 -48.60 0.46
N GLN A 185 -23.10 -49.49 1.47
CA GLN A 185 -22.85 -49.17 2.86
C GLN A 185 -21.37 -48.75 3.08
N GLU A 186 -20.44 -49.45 2.45
CA GLU A 186 -19.00 -49.14 2.51
C GLU A 186 -18.70 -47.81 1.81
N ILE A 187 -19.33 -47.55 0.65
CA ILE A 187 -19.23 -46.27 -0.09
C ILE A 187 -19.73 -45.13 0.81
N SER A 188 -20.90 -45.27 1.43
CA SER A 188 -21.46 -44.27 2.33
C SER A 188 -20.55 -44.01 3.53
N ASN A 189 -19.99 -45.04 4.13
CA ASN A 189 -19.05 -44.91 5.26
C ASN A 189 -17.75 -44.17 4.84
N LEU A 190 -17.18 -44.52 3.69
CA LEU A 190 -15.98 -43.88 3.16
C LEU A 190 -16.23 -42.40 2.85
N SER A 191 -17.32 -42.10 2.16
CA SER A 191 -17.72 -40.71 1.81
C SER A 191 -17.95 -39.86 3.08
N ASN A 192 -18.70 -40.39 4.06
CA ASN A 192 -18.93 -39.69 5.33
C ASN A 192 -17.62 -39.43 6.08
N TYR A 193 -16.72 -40.41 6.08
CA TYR A 193 -15.43 -40.29 6.73
C TYR A 193 -14.57 -39.17 6.10
N VAL A 194 -14.38 -39.21 4.77
CA VAL A 194 -13.59 -38.21 4.04
C VAL A 194 -14.19 -36.82 4.19
N THR A 195 -15.51 -36.72 4.05
CA THR A 195 -16.22 -35.44 4.23
C THR A 195 -16.02 -34.86 5.63
N ASN A 196 -16.06 -35.69 6.69
CA ASN A 196 -15.82 -35.26 8.06
C ASN A 196 -14.37 -34.80 8.29
N GLU A 197 -13.40 -35.51 7.73
CA GLU A 197 -11.98 -35.10 7.84
C GLU A 197 -11.73 -33.78 7.14
N LEU A 198 -12.22 -33.61 5.92
CA LEU A 198 -12.13 -32.36 5.17
C LEU A 198 -12.88 -31.22 5.87
N ALA A 199 -14.07 -31.48 6.44
CA ALA A 199 -14.81 -30.49 7.21
C ALA A 199 -14.06 -30.07 8.47
N THR A 200 -13.50 -31.02 9.22
CA THR A 200 -12.72 -30.75 10.43
C THR A 200 -11.48 -29.90 10.08
N TRP A 201 -10.77 -30.28 9.02
CA TRP A 201 -9.63 -29.53 8.51
C TRP A 201 -10.02 -28.11 8.07
N SER A 202 -11.09 -27.97 7.29
CA SER A 202 -11.56 -26.64 6.84
C SER A 202 -11.98 -25.73 8.00
N GLN A 203 -12.64 -26.28 9.02
CA GLN A 203 -13.01 -25.53 10.24
C GLN A 203 -11.79 -25.10 11.05
N LYS A 204 -10.78 -25.95 11.19
CA LYS A 204 -9.54 -25.62 11.89
C LYS A 204 -8.87 -24.37 11.35
N TYR A 205 -8.92 -24.15 10.04
CA TYR A 205 -8.30 -23.00 9.36
C TYR A 205 -9.29 -21.90 8.96
N GLY A 206 -10.57 -22.01 9.35
CA GLY A 206 -11.59 -21.01 9.06
C GLY A 206 -11.92 -20.89 7.57
N MET A 207 -11.92 -22.02 6.87
CA MET A 207 -12.22 -22.08 5.43
C MET A 207 -13.66 -22.52 5.19
N TYR A 208 -14.21 -22.09 4.06
CA TYR A 208 -15.47 -22.61 3.55
C TYR A 208 -15.22 -23.79 2.63
N LEU A 209 -15.84 -24.94 2.91
CA LEU A 209 -15.78 -26.14 2.11
C LEU A 209 -17.18 -26.51 1.63
N LYS A 210 -17.30 -26.86 0.35
CA LYS A 210 -18.55 -27.39 -0.22
C LYS A 210 -18.25 -28.60 -1.11
N GLN A 211 -18.94 -29.69 -0.85
CA GLN A 211 -18.95 -30.83 -1.75
C GLN A 211 -19.76 -30.49 -3.02
N ILE A 212 -19.19 -30.70 -4.19
CA ILE A 212 -19.83 -30.50 -5.50
C ILE A 212 -20.36 -31.82 -6.02
N ASP A 213 -19.52 -32.85 -6.03
CA ASP A 213 -19.81 -34.20 -6.46
C ASP A 213 -19.24 -35.22 -5.45
N ASP A 214 -19.41 -36.50 -5.70
CA ASP A 214 -18.95 -37.57 -4.80
C ASP A 214 -17.44 -37.56 -4.57
N ASP A 215 -16.68 -37.10 -5.56
CA ASP A 215 -15.21 -37.05 -5.54
C ASP A 215 -14.63 -35.64 -5.62
N HIS A 216 -15.48 -34.58 -5.63
CA HIS A 216 -15.06 -33.22 -5.89
C HIS A 216 -15.58 -32.25 -4.83
N PHE A 217 -14.67 -31.39 -4.31
CA PHE A 217 -14.98 -30.35 -3.32
C PHE A 217 -14.42 -29.01 -3.76
N PHE A 218 -15.18 -27.98 -3.45
CA PHE A 218 -14.81 -26.58 -3.63
C PHE A 218 -14.41 -25.97 -2.30
N LEU A 219 -13.33 -25.18 -2.30
CA LEU A 219 -12.75 -24.53 -1.13
C LEU A 219 -12.65 -23.02 -1.35
N LEU A 220 -13.12 -22.23 -0.37
CA LEU A 220 -12.80 -20.83 -0.26
C LEU A 220 -12.05 -20.56 1.04
N ALA A 221 -10.99 -19.77 0.97
CA ALA A 221 -10.17 -19.40 2.10
C ALA A 221 -9.71 -17.97 1.99
N TYR A 222 -9.39 -17.34 3.11
CA TYR A 222 -8.60 -16.11 3.13
C TYR A 222 -7.12 -16.43 2.97
N SER A 223 -6.33 -15.49 2.42
CA SER A 223 -4.88 -15.65 2.24
C SER A 223 -4.15 -16.01 3.53
N LYS A 224 -4.56 -15.45 4.67
CA LYS A 224 -4.03 -15.84 5.98
C LYS A 224 -4.24 -17.33 6.31
N SER A 225 -5.40 -17.88 5.94
CA SER A 225 -5.70 -19.30 6.12
C SER A 225 -4.83 -20.15 5.21
N LEU A 226 -4.66 -19.72 3.96
CA LEU A 226 -3.77 -20.38 2.99
C LEU A 226 -2.32 -20.44 3.53
N THR A 227 -1.79 -19.32 4.03
CA THR A 227 -0.45 -19.28 4.65
C THR A 227 -0.32 -20.26 5.83
N ALA A 228 -1.34 -20.34 6.68
CA ALA A 228 -1.34 -21.27 7.80
C ALA A 228 -1.32 -22.74 7.36
N ILE A 229 -2.06 -23.07 6.31
CA ILE A 229 -2.10 -24.44 5.74
C ILE A 229 -0.78 -24.78 5.04
N GLU A 230 -0.16 -23.84 4.34
CA GLU A 230 1.15 -24.01 3.71
C GLU A 230 2.24 -24.30 4.77
N ASN A 231 2.21 -23.60 5.91
CA ASN A 231 3.10 -23.84 7.03
C ASN A 231 2.90 -25.25 7.64
N ASP A 232 1.66 -25.74 7.67
CA ASP A 232 1.31 -27.14 8.07
C ASP A 232 1.59 -28.16 6.95
N LYS A 233 2.12 -27.71 5.79
CA LYS A 233 2.46 -28.53 4.61
C LYS A 233 1.31 -29.40 4.11
N PHE A 234 0.08 -28.90 4.22
CA PHE A 234 -1.14 -29.62 3.83
C PHE A 234 -1.21 -31.03 4.43
N ASN A 235 -1.07 -31.13 5.74
CA ASN A 235 -1.11 -32.42 6.47
C ASN A 235 -2.39 -33.24 6.22
N ILE A 236 -3.45 -32.61 5.70
CA ILE A 236 -4.70 -33.28 5.30
C ILE A 236 -4.45 -34.41 4.29
N LEU A 237 -3.46 -34.30 3.40
CA LEU A 237 -3.09 -35.34 2.45
C LEU A 237 -2.65 -36.62 3.20
N ASP A 238 -1.78 -36.47 4.18
CA ASP A 238 -1.29 -37.59 4.99
C ASP A 238 -2.42 -38.17 5.86
N THR A 239 -3.24 -37.30 6.48
CA THR A 239 -4.36 -37.70 7.33
C THR A 239 -5.36 -38.58 6.57
N VAL A 240 -5.82 -38.13 5.42
CA VAL A 240 -6.80 -38.92 4.61
C VAL A 240 -6.16 -40.21 4.13
N ARG A 241 -4.94 -40.19 3.61
CA ARG A 241 -4.24 -41.36 3.10
C ARG A 241 -4.02 -42.44 4.19
N GLU A 242 -3.53 -42.05 5.35
CA GLU A 242 -3.23 -42.97 6.45
C GLU A 242 -4.48 -43.61 7.03
N THR A 243 -5.55 -42.80 7.18
CA THR A 243 -6.75 -43.31 7.84
C THR A 243 -7.59 -44.16 6.90
N THR A 244 -7.68 -43.82 5.63
CA THR A 244 -8.36 -44.67 4.63
C THR A 244 -7.58 -45.95 4.35
N SER A 245 -6.23 -45.91 4.40
CA SER A 245 -5.39 -47.11 4.30
C SER A 245 -5.63 -48.10 5.43
N LYS A 246 -5.89 -47.64 6.66
CA LYS A 246 -6.23 -48.50 7.79
C LYS A 246 -7.56 -49.24 7.61
N GLN A 247 -8.41 -48.76 6.74
CA GLN A 247 -9.69 -49.39 6.38
C GLN A 247 -9.57 -50.25 5.12
N ASN A 248 -8.35 -50.49 4.61
CA ASN A 248 -8.03 -51.20 3.36
C ASN A 248 -8.49 -50.50 2.06
N PHE A 249 -8.78 -49.20 2.11
CA PHE A 249 -9.19 -48.38 0.98
C PHE A 249 -8.30 -47.13 0.84
N PRO A 250 -7.06 -47.27 0.37
CA PRO A 250 -6.11 -46.16 0.32
C PRO A 250 -6.58 -45.07 -0.67
N LEU A 251 -7.23 -44.07 -0.16
CA LEU A 251 -7.67 -42.87 -0.91
C LEU A 251 -6.62 -41.77 -0.83
N THR A 252 -6.38 -41.09 -1.93
CA THR A 252 -5.49 -39.93 -2.00
C THR A 252 -6.22 -38.68 -2.48
N LEU A 253 -5.71 -37.51 -2.11
CA LEU A 253 -6.26 -36.22 -2.48
C LEU A 253 -5.33 -35.48 -3.43
N SER A 254 -5.90 -34.82 -4.44
CA SER A 254 -5.23 -33.77 -5.21
C SER A 254 -5.93 -32.44 -4.97
N ILE A 255 -5.15 -31.37 -4.79
CA ILE A 255 -5.69 -30.04 -4.47
C ILE A 255 -5.02 -29.01 -5.39
N GLY A 256 -5.83 -28.20 -6.06
CA GLY A 256 -5.37 -27.02 -6.78
C GLY A 256 -5.88 -25.76 -6.10
N ILE A 257 -4.99 -24.82 -5.76
CA ILE A 257 -5.33 -23.54 -5.11
C ILE A 257 -4.79 -22.38 -5.93
N ALA A 258 -5.65 -21.36 -6.14
CA ALA A 258 -5.32 -20.10 -6.75
C ALA A 258 -5.59 -18.93 -5.78
N TYR A 259 -4.77 -17.88 -5.86
CA TYR A 259 -4.89 -16.67 -5.05
C TYR A 259 -4.27 -15.47 -5.77
N GLY A 260 -4.52 -14.24 -5.27
CA GLY A 260 -3.87 -13.01 -5.77
C GLY A 260 -4.52 -12.43 -7.03
N GLU A 261 -5.78 -12.72 -7.27
CA GLU A 261 -6.60 -12.18 -8.35
C GLU A 261 -7.94 -11.67 -7.77
N ASP A 262 -8.43 -10.55 -8.28
CA ASP A 262 -9.69 -9.96 -7.83
C ASP A 262 -10.93 -10.56 -8.51
N ASP A 263 -10.77 -11.18 -9.69
CA ASP A 263 -11.86 -11.86 -10.41
C ASP A 263 -12.01 -13.32 -9.94
N LEU A 264 -13.14 -13.60 -9.30
CA LEU A 264 -13.45 -14.96 -8.80
C LEU A 264 -13.54 -16.02 -9.89
N ASN A 265 -13.96 -15.66 -11.11
CA ASN A 265 -14.02 -16.62 -12.22
C ASN A 265 -12.60 -17.01 -12.63
N ASN A 266 -11.71 -16.04 -12.79
CA ASN A 266 -10.30 -16.30 -13.10
C ASN A 266 -9.63 -17.13 -12.00
N LEU A 267 -9.93 -16.85 -10.72
CA LEU A 267 -9.44 -17.66 -9.58
C LEU A 267 -9.94 -19.10 -9.65
N ALA A 268 -11.23 -19.32 -10.00
CA ALA A 268 -11.79 -20.65 -10.11
C ALA A 268 -11.15 -21.45 -11.25
N ASP A 269 -10.99 -20.83 -12.43
CA ASP A 269 -10.35 -21.44 -13.60
C ASP A 269 -8.87 -21.77 -13.31
N GLN A 270 -8.18 -20.87 -12.63
CA GLN A 270 -6.79 -21.08 -12.22
C GLN A 270 -6.66 -22.19 -11.17
N ALA A 271 -7.59 -22.27 -10.21
CA ALA A 271 -7.62 -23.35 -9.21
C ALA A 271 -7.84 -24.71 -9.88
N GLN A 272 -8.74 -24.78 -10.89
CA GLN A 272 -8.93 -25.97 -11.71
C GLN A 272 -7.66 -26.34 -12.48
N SER A 273 -7.01 -25.37 -13.14
CA SER A 273 -5.75 -25.59 -13.84
C SER A 273 -4.63 -26.11 -12.90
N ASN A 274 -4.59 -25.60 -11.67
CA ASN A 274 -3.64 -26.06 -10.66
C ASN A 274 -3.96 -27.48 -10.16
N LEU A 275 -5.25 -27.84 -10.05
CA LEU A 275 -5.68 -29.21 -9.77
C LEU A 275 -5.27 -30.15 -10.91
N ASP A 276 -5.49 -29.78 -12.16
CA ASP A 276 -5.09 -30.57 -13.32
C ASP A 276 -3.56 -30.79 -13.35
N LEU A 277 -2.80 -29.77 -12.93
CA LEU A 277 -1.36 -29.91 -12.78
C LEU A 277 -0.98 -30.89 -11.67
N ALA A 278 -1.69 -30.91 -10.54
CA ALA A 278 -1.48 -31.88 -9.46
C ALA A 278 -1.77 -33.31 -9.95
N LEU A 279 -2.91 -33.50 -10.63
CA LEU A 279 -3.33 -34.78 -11.22
C LEU A 279 -2.34 -35.25 -12.30
N GLY A 280 -1.90 -34.35 -13.18
CA GLY A 280 -0.94 -34.63 -14.26
C GLY A 280 0.44 -35.07 -13.75
N ARG A 281 0.81 -34.73 -12.53
CA ARG A 281 2.04 -35.15 -11.84
C ARG A 281 1.89 -36.47 -11.10
N GLY A 282 0.72 -37.07 -11.09
CA GLY A 282 0.45 -38.38 -10.47
C GLY A 282 -0.50 -38.35 -9.28
N GLY A 283 -1.05 -37.20 -8.93
CA GLY A 283 -1.95 -37.02 -7.80
C GLY A 283 -1.25 -37.04 -6.43
N ASP A 284 -2.04 -37.11 -5.35
CA ASP A 284 -1.57 -37.13 -3.96
C ASP A 284 -0.70 -35.90 -3.62
N GLN A 285 -1.11 -34.73 -4.11
CA GLN A 285 -0.35 -33.50 -3.93
C GLN A 285 -1.21 -32.25 -4.04
N VAL A 286 -0.66 -31.14 -3.55
CA VAL A 286 -1.25 -29.82 -3.68
C VAL A 286 -0.38 -28.96 -4.60
N VAL A 287 -1.04 -28.21 -5.48
CA VAL A 287 -0.44 -27.13 -6.26
C VAL A 287 -1.06 -25.81 -5.83
N VAL A 288 -0.23 -24.90 -5.35
CA VAL A 288 -0.60 -23.54 -4.98
C VAL A 288 0.10 -22.58 -5.93
N LYS A 289 -0.66 -21.72 -6.61
CA LYS A 289 -0.09 -20.75 -7.54
C LYS A 289 -0.94 -19.49 -7.60
N SER A 290 -0.30 -18.30 -7.57
CA SER A 290 -0.91 -17.03 -7.97
C SER A 290 -0.84 -16.85 -9.49
N LEU A 291 -1.60 -15.90 -10.03
CA LEU A 291 -1.65 -15.62 -11.47
C LEU A 291 -0.25 -15.41 -12.07
N ASP A 292 0.57 -14.59 -11.40
CA ASP A 292 1.92 -14.20 -11.84
C ASP A 292 3.05 -14.96 -11.11
N GLY A 293 2.68 -15.89 -10.23
CA GLY A 293 3.62 -16.56 -9.34
C GLY A 293 4.18 -17.87 -9.85
N THR A 294 5.24 -18.33 -9.21
CA THR A 294 5.76 -19.69 -9.37
C THR A 294 4.85 -20.68 -8.63
N ALA A 295 4.61 -21.85 -9.22
CA ALA A 295 3.85 -22.92 -8.58
C ALA A 295 4.64 -23.51 -7.39
N ARG A 296 3.98 -23.64 -6.24
CA ARG A 296 4.46 -24.34 -5.05
C ARG A 296 3.78 -25.70 -4.95
N PHE A 297 4.53 -26.71 -4.61
CA PHE A 297 4.08 -28.11 -4.57
C PHE A 297 4.24 -28.68 -3.18
N TYR A 298 3.21 -29.42 -2.70
CA TYR A 298 3.20 -30.09 -1.41
C TYR A 298 2.72 -31.54 -1.59
N GLY A 299 3.24 -32.49 -0.83
CA GLY A 299 2.88 -33.91 -0.95
C GLY A 299 3.71 -34.66 -1.99
N GLY A 300 3.11 -35.58 -2.73
CA GLY A 300 3.78 -36.39 -3.76
C GLY A 300 4.62 -37.54 -3.20
N LYS A 301 4.24 -38.10 -2.03
CA LYS A 301 4.96 -39.21 -1.37
C LYS A 301 4.65 -40.58 -1.96
N THR A 302 3.57 -40.71 -2.76
CA THR A 302 3.17 -41.96 -3.40
C THR A 302 3.85 -42.15 -4.76
N ASN A 303 4.17 -43.41 -5.10
CA ASN A 303 4.95 -43.76 -6.28
C ASN A 303 4.21 -43.45 -7.59
N PRO A 304 4.73 -42.60 -8.50
CA PRO A 304 3.97 -42.06 -9.63
C PRO A 304 3.79 -43.01 -10.82
N MET A 305 4.36 -44.21 -10.77
CA MET A 305 4.46 -45.08 -11.98
C MET A 305 3.15 -45.74 -12.42
N GLU A 306 2.22 -46.03 -11.53
CA GLU A 306 0.96 -46.68 -11.87
C GLU A 306 -0.17 -45.75 -12.36
N LYS A 307 -0.14 -44.49 -11.94
CA LYS A 307 -1.22 -43.51 -12.19
C LYS A 307 -1.13 -42.77 -13.54
N ARG A 308 0.03 -42.77 -14.20
CA ARG A 308 0.28 -41.97 -15.42
C ARG A 308 -0.61 -42.32 -16.61
N THR A 309 -1.07 -43.55 -16.72
CA THR A 309 -1.81 -44.03 -17.92
C THR A 309 -3.28 -43.58 -17.89
N ARG A 310 -3.89 -43.52 -16.70
CA ARG A 310 -5.34 -43.21 -16.55
C ARG A 310 -5.63 -41.71 -16.53
N VAL A 311 -4.77 -40.90 -15.88
CA VAL A 311 -4.88 -39.43 -15.89
C VAL A 311 -4.74 -38.87 -17.31
N ARG A 312 -3.83 -39.42 -18.13
CA ARG A 312 -3.74 -39.07 -19.56
C ARG A 312 -5.01 -39.38 -20.34
N ALA A 313 -5.64 -40.53 -20.07
CA ALA A 313 -6.88 -40.92 -20.76
C ALA A 313 -8.04 -39.96 -20.41
N ARG A 314 -8.12 -39.50 -19.15
CA ARG A 314 -9.17 -38.56 -18.69
C ARG A 314 -8.96 -37.12 -19.22
N MET A 315 -7.71 -36.63 -19.28
CA MET A 315 -7.38 -35.32 -19.90
C MET A 315 -7.67 -35.33 -21.39
N ILE A 316 -7.43 -36.42 -22.10
CA ILE A 316 -7.76 -36.57 -23.54
C ILE A 316 -9.28 -36.60 -23.75
N SER A 317 -10.03 -37.26 -22.88
CA SER A 317 -11.49 -37.32 -22.92
C SER A 317 -12.15 -35.94 -22.67
N GLN A 318 -11.61 -35.13 -21.75
CA GLN A 318 -12.12 -33.78 -21.48
C GLN A 318 -11.71 -32.74 -22.55
N ALA A 319 -10.61 -32.97 -23.27
CA ALA A 319 -10.17 -32.08 -24.36
C ALA A 319 -10.89 -32.37 -25.69
N LEU A 320 -11.68 -33.45 -25.78
CA LEU A 320 -12.42 -33.86 -26.95
C LEU A 320 -13.95 -33.60 -26.85
N ASN A 321 -14.41 -33.10 -25.71
CA ASN A 321 -15.77 -32.57 -25.50
C ASN A 321 -15.74 -31.04 -25.42
#